data_6660e32ae577052cf1b4b075650b9ffe
#
_entry.id   6660e32ae577052cf1b4b075650b9ffe
#
_cell.length_a   1.000
_cell.length_b   1.000
_cell.length_c   1.000
_cell.angle_alpha   90.00
_cell.angle_beta   90.00
_cell.angle_gamma   90.00
#
_symmetry.space_group_name_H-M   'P 1'
#
loop_
_entity.id
_entity.type
_entity.pdbx_description
1 polymer ?
#
loop_
_entity_poly.entity_id
_entity_poly.type
_entity_poly.pdbx_seq_one_letter_code
_entity_poly.pdbx_strand_id
1 'polypeptide(L)'
;MAALKTLVLGGYGNFGARICRALTGDAATRHHIALLVAGRDASRAQALANTLGHGAQGVALDHQAPGLAATLREWGVDLVIHTAGPFQAQGYSVAQAAAEAGAHYIDLAD
;
A
#
# COMPACT_ATOMS: atom_id res chain seq x y z
N MET A 1 20.03 -8.15 1.73
CA MET A 1 19.35 -6.89 1.43
C MET A 1 17.95 -6.90 2.02
N ALA A 2 17.52 -5.77 2.58
CA ALA A 2 16.20 -5.66 3.12
C ALA A 2 15.16 -5.66 1.98
N ALA A 3 14.01 -6.27 2.24
CA ALA A 3 12.90 -6.25 1.29
C ALA A 3 12.35 -4.83 1.15
N LEU A 4 11.87 -4.50 -0.04
CA LEU A 4 11.24 -3.22 -0.31
C LEU A 4 9.87 -3.19 0.38
N LYS A 5 9.70 -2.28 1.33
CA LYS A 5 8.45 -2.18 2.07
C LYS A 5 7.43 -1.46 1.22
N THR A 6 6.45 -2.23 0.75
CA THR A 6 5.48 -1.79 -0.25
C THR A 6 4.09 -1.70 0.37
N LEU A 7 3.51 -0.51 0.34
CA LEU A 7 2.17 -0.28 0.88
C LEU A 7 1.20 -0.11 -0.28
N VAL A 8 0.16 -0.96 -0.31
CA VAL A 8 -0.90 -0.87 -1.31
C VAL A 8 -2.12 -0.23 -0.67
N LEU A 9 -2.37 1.03 -1.00
CA LEU A 9 -3.55 1.77 -0.54
C LEU A 9 -4.76 1.32 -1.32
N GLY A 10 -5.84 1.00 -0.62
CA GLY A 10 -7.02 0.39 -1.24
C GLY A 10 -6.79 -1.08 -1.53
N GLY A 11 -5.91 -1.73 -0.77
CA GLY A 11 -5.42 -3.07 -1.07
C GLY A 11 -6.47 -4.16 -1.11
N TYR A 12 -7.60 -3.99 -0.41
CA TYR A 12 -8.67 -4.97 -0.47
C TYR A 12 -9.78 -4.61 -1.47
N GLY A 13 -9.64 -3.51 -2.22
CA GLY A 13 -10.52 -3.20 -3.33
C GLY A 13 -10.19 -4.07 -4.54
N ASN A 14 -10.99 -3.96 -5.61
CA ASN A 14 -10.83 -4.82 -6.78
C ASN A 14 -9.43 -4.79 -7.38
N PHE A 15 -8.93 -3.61 -7.68
CA PHE A 15 -7.59 -3.48 -8.26
C PHE A 15 -6.48 -3.72 -7.25
N GLY A 16 -6.67 -3.20 -6.03
CA GLY A 16 -5.68 -3.37 -4.97
C GLY A 16 -5.44 -4.84 -4.64
N ALA A 17 -6.52 -5.62 -4.53
CA ALA A 17 -6.40 -7.05 -4.23
C ALA A 17 -5.67 -7.79 -5.36
N ARG A 18 -5.95 -7.45 -6.62
CA ARG A 18 -5.24 -8.05 -7.76
C ARG A 18 -3.75 -7.76 -7.71
N ILE A 19 -3.39 -6.52 -7.41
CA ILE A 19 -1.99 -6.13 -7.31
C ILE A 19 -1.31 -6.88 -6.17
N CYS A 20 -1.96 -6.95 -5.01
CA CYS A 20 -1.42 -7.68 -3.88
C CYS A 20 -1.21 -9.16 -4.21
N ARG A 21 -2.16 -9.80 -4.88
CA ARG A 21 -2.02 -11.19 -5.29
C ARG A 21 -0.92 -11.39 -6.30
N ALA A 22 -0.78 -10.47 -7.25
CA ALA A 22 0.29 -10.53 -8.24
C ALA A 22 1.65 -10.42 -7.58
N LEU A 23 1.81 -9.48 -6.65
CA LEU A 23 3.08 -9.26 -5.96
C LEU A 23 3.50 -10.46 -5.11
N THR A 24 2.55 -11.11 -4.44
CA THR A 24 2.85 -12.24 -3.57
C THR A 24 2.84 -13.57 -4.31
N GLY A 25 2.16 -13.64 -5.47
CA GLY A 25 2.07 -14.86 -6.25
C GLY A 25 3.30 -15.17 -7.09
N ASP A 26 4.10 -14.16 -7.39
CA ASP A 26 5.33 -14.35 -8.16
C ASP A 26 6.48 -14.63 -7.20
N ALA A 27 7.06 -15.84 -7.31
CA ALA A 27 8.12 -16.26 -6.41
C ALA A 27 9.34 -15.32 -6.44
N ALA A 28 9.67 -14.79 -7.60
CA ALA A 28 10.80 -13.86 -7.71
C ALA A 28 10.51 -12.54 -7.03
N THR A 29 9.30 -12.01 -7.20
CA THR A 29 8.91 -10.72 -6.66
C THR A 29 8.71 -10.76 -5.14
N ARG A 30 8.02 -11.78 -4.64
CA ARG A 30 7.64 -11.81 -3.22
C ARG A 30 8.82 -11.86 -2.26
N HIS A 31 9.97 -12.32 -2.72
CA HIS A 31 11.18 -12.35 -1.90
C HIS A 31 11.82 -10.97 -1.74
N HIS A 32 11.44 -10.02 -2.58
CA HIS A 32 12.00 -8.68 -2.56
C HIS A 32 11.04 -7.63 -1.99
N ILE A 33 9.85 -8.06 -1.56
CA ILE A 33 8.80 -7.17 -1.09
C ILE A 33 8.34 -7.55 0.32
N ALA A 34 8.20 -6.56 1.18
CA ALA A 34 7.46 -6.68 2.43
C ALA A 34 6.14 -5.94 2.23
N LEU A 35 5.03 -6.66 2.10
CA LEU A 35 3.76 -6.09 1.67
C LEU A 35 2.90 -5.62 2.84
N LEU A 36 2.42 -4.39 2.74
CA LEU A 36 1.39 -3.85 3.64
C LEU A 36 0.11 -3.62 2.84
N VAL A 37 -0.95 -4.30 3.23
CA VAL A 37 -2.29 -4.09 2.66
C VAL A 37 -2.97 -3.01 3.48
N ALA A 38 -3.25 -1.87 2.89
CA ALA A 38 -3.76 -0.71 3.62
C ALA A 38 -5.16 -0.32 3.16
N GLY A 39 -6.00 0.03 4.12
CA GLY A 39 -7.35 0.52 3.88
C GLY A 39 -7.94 1.02 5.17
N ARG A 40 -9.14 1.59 5.10
CA ARG A 40 -9.78 2.16 6.30
C ARG A 40 -10.20 1.10 7.30
N ASP A 41 -10.50 -0.11 6.83
CA ASP A 41 -10.97 -1.20 7.68
C ASP A 41 -9.84 -2.18 7.93
N ALA A 42 -9.29 -2.14 9.14
CA ALA A 42 -8.18 -3.00 9.54
C ALA A 42 -8.51 -4.48 9.42
N SER A 43 -9.76 -4.86 9.75
CA SER A 43 -10.18 -6.25 9.70
C SER A 43 -10.16 -6.78 8.27
N ARG A 44 -10.66 -6.00 7.31
CA ARG A 44 -10.66 -6.40 5.90
C ARG A 44 -9.25 -6.45 5.34
N ALA A 45 -8.41 -5.50 5.70
CA ALA A 45 -7.02 -5.48 5.28
C ALA A 45 -6.29 -6.72 5.80
N GLN A 46 -6.45 -7.03 7.08
CA GLN A 46 -5.80 -8.18 7.68
C GLN A 46 -6.34 -9.50 7.12
N ALA A 47 -7.65 -9.57 6.83
CA ALA A 47 -8.23 -10.76 6.23
C ALA A 47 -7.60 -11.08 4.87
N LEU A 48 -7.42 -10.06 4.02
CA LEU A 48 -6.73 -10.26 2.75
C LEU A 48 -5.27 -10.64 2.97
N ALA A 49 -4.57 -9.96 3.86
CA ALA A 49 -3.18 -10.27 4.16
C ALA A 49 -3.00 -11.72 4.59
N ASN A 50 -3.94 -12.24 5.40
CA ASN A 50 -3.89 -13.62 5.85
C ASN A 50 -4.03 -14.60 4.68
N THR A 51 -4.85 -14.28 3.68
CA THR A 51 -5.00 -15.15 2.50
C THR A 51 -3.79 -15.11 1.59
N LEU A 52 -3.07 -13.99 1.58
CA LEU A 52 -1.87 -13.84 0.75
C LEU A 52 -0.66 -14.59 1.32
N GLY A 53 -0.54 -14.61 2.64
CA GLY A 53 0.61 -15.21 3.29
C GLY A 53 1.90 -14.43 3.03
N HIS A 54 3.03 -15.12 3.09
CA HIS A 54 4.36 -14.58 2.78
C HIS A 54 4.72 -13.33 3.58
N GLY A 55 4.22 -13.23 4.83
CA GLY A 55 4.53 -12.11 5.70
C GLY A 55 3.73 -10.85 5.43
N ALA A 56 2.73 -10.90 4.55
CA ALA A 56 1.88 -9.74 4.29
C ALA A 56 1.12 -9.34 5.56
N GLN A 57 1.00 -8.03 5.78
CA GLN A 57 0.32 -7.48 6.94
C GLN A 57 -0.77 -6.52 6.51
N GLY A 58 -1.89 -6.53 7.23
CA GLY A 58 -2.97 -5.58 7.02
C GLY A 58 -2.89 -4.44 8.00
N VAL A 59 -3.08 -3.22 7.52
CA VAL A 59 -3.02 -2.03 8.37
C VAL A 59 -4.20 -1.12 8.07
N ALA A 60 -4.68 -0.42 9.10
CA ALA A 60 -5.70 0.60 8.92
C ALA A 60 -5.02 1.90 8.54
N LEU A 61 -5.48 2.50 7.46
CA LEU A 61 -4.93 3.77 7.02
C LEU A 61 -5.97 4.55 6.22
N ASP A 62 -6.24 5.77 6.65
CA ASP A 62 -7.08 6.69 5.90
C ASP A 62 -6.15 7.66 5.17
N HIS A 63 -6.09 7.54 3.84
CA HIS A 63 -5.20 8.36 3.04
C HIS A 63 -5.59 9.84 3.01
N GLN A 64 -6.78 10.17 3.50
CA GLN A 64 -7.25 11.55 3.60
C GLN A 64 -6.98 12.17 4.96
N ALA A 65 -6.54 11.36 5.92
CA ALA A 65 -6.26 11.85 7.26
C ALA A 65 -4.98 12.67 7.30
N PRO A 66 -4.88 13.67 8.18
CA PRO A 66 -3.63 14.40 8.35
C PRO A 66 -2.53 13.48 8.90
N GLY A 67 -1.28 13.80 8.61
CA GLY A 67 -0.15 13.04 9.13
C GLY A 67 0.23 11.82 8.31
N LEU A 68 -0.28 11.71 7.10
CA LEU A 68 0.04 10.55 6.24
C LEU A 68 1.55 10.40 6.02
N ALA A 69 2.25 11.49 5.72
CA ALA A 69 3.70 11.44 5.51
C ALA A 69 4.44 10.92 6.75
N ALA A 70 4.04 11.38 7.93
CA ALA A 70 4.64 10.93 9.18
C ALA A 70 4.42 9.44 9.41
N THR A 71 3.20 8.96 9.10
CA THR A 71 2.87 7.54 9.22
C THR A 71 3.72 6.68 8.27
N LEU A 72 3.83 7.11 7.02
CA LEU A 72 4.65 6.39 6.02
C LEU A 72 6.11 6.32 6.47
N ARG A 73 6.61 7.42 7.02
CA ARG A 73 7.99 7.47 7.51
C ARG A 73 8.18 6.58 8.72
N GLU A 74 7.23 6.60 9.64
CA GLU A 74 7.27 5.77 10.84
C GLU A 74 7.26 4.28 10.50
N TRP A 75 6.47 3.90 9.49
CA TRP A 75 6.40 2.50 9.04
C TRP A 75 7.55 2.10 8.13
N GLY A 76 8.39 3.03 7.72
CA GLY A 76 9.52 2.74 6.84
C GLY A 76 9.11 2.32 5.45
N VAL A 77 8.03 2.89 4.92
CA VAL A 77 7.52 2.54 3.60
C VAL A 77 8.47 3.04 2.51
N ASP A 78 8.81 2.15 1.57
CA ASP A 78 9.69 2.47 0.45
C ASP A 78 8.92 2.76 -0.83
N LEU A 79 7.76 2.14 -1.00
CA LEU A 79 6.93 2.30 -2.20
C LEU A 79 5.46 2.35 -1.81
N VAL A 80 4.75 3.34 -2.33
CA VAL A 80 3.29 3.45 -2.18
C VAL A 80 2.64 3.16 -3.53
N ILE A 81 1.75 2.17 -3.57
CA ILE A 81 0.91 1.89 -4.74
C ILE A 81 -0.51 2.32 -4.38
N HIS A 82 -1.00 3.37 -5.01
CA HIS A 82 -2.28 3.98 -4.68
C HIS A 82 -3.37 3.46 -5.63
N THR A 83 -4.26 2.65 -5.10
CA THR A 83 -5.37 2.08 -5.86
C THR A 83 -6.73 2.57 -5.39
N ALA A 84 -6.77 3.47 -4.42
CA ALA A 84 -8.02 3.98 -3.85
C ALA A 84 -8.53 5.14 -4.69
N GLY A 85 -9.42 4.87 -5.63
CA GLY A 85 -10.04 5.89 -6.47
C GLY A 85 -11.25 6.53 -5.82
N PRO A 86 -11.84 7.53 -6.46
CA PRO A 86 -11.44 8.15 -7.73
C PRO A 86 -10.30 9.17 -7.54
N PHE A 87 -9.33 9.09 -8.42
CA PHE A 87 -8.11 9.88 -8.28
C PHE A 87 -8.33 11.37 -8.55
N GLN A 88 -9.21 11.69 -9.49
CA GLN A 88 -9.49 13.09 -9.83
C GLN A 88 -10.05 13.88 -8.65
N ALA A 89 -10.76 13.23 -7.73
CA ALA A 89 -11.34 13.88 -6.58
C ALA A 89 -10.35 14.06 -5.42
N GLN A 90 -9.21 13.39 -5.49
CA GLN A 90 -8.25 13.34 -4.38
C GLN A 90 -7.07 14.29 -4.54
N GLY A 91 -6.83 14.79 -5.74
CA GLY A 91 -5.67 15.62 -5.99
C GLY A 91 -4.38 14.84 -5.83
N TYR A 92 -3.36 15.50 -5.29
CA TYR A 92 -2.01 14.91 -5.21
C TYR A 92 -1.55 14.68 -3.77
N SER A 93 -2.47 14.64 -2.82
CA SER A 93 -2.08 14.58 -1.40
C SER A 93 -1.30 13.31 -1.04
N VAL A 94 -1.68 12.16 -1.62
CA VAL A 94 -0.96 10.91 -1.34
C VAL A 94 0.42 10.93 -1.98
N ALA A 95 0.53 11.39 -3.23
CA ALA A 95 1.82 11.49 -3.91
C ALA A 95 2.76 12.42 -3.15
N GLN A 96 2.24 13.54 -2.67
CA GLN A 96 3.03 14.50 -1.91
C GLN A 96 3.50 13.90 -0.59
N ALA A 97 2.61 13.19 0.12
CA ALA A 97 2.97 12.55 1.38
C ALA A 97 4.06 11.49 1.17
N ALA A 98 3.96 10.70 0.10
CA ALA A 98 4.99 9.73 -0.24
C ALA A 98 6.33 10.41 -0.48
N ALA A 99 6.34 11.49 -1.25
CA ALA A 99 7.56 12.24 -1.52
C ALA A 99 8.17 12.79 -0.23
N GLU A 100 7.35 13.34 0.66
CA GLU A 100 7.82 13.86 1.94
C GLU A 100 8.42 12.75 2.82
N ALA A 101 7.89 11.55 2.72
CA ALA A 101 8.37 10.40 3.48
C ALA A 101 9.58 9.73 2.83
N GLY A 102 9.97 10.16 1.64
CA GLY A 102 11.07 9.55 0.91
C GLY A 102 10.70 8.24 0.19
N ALA A 103 9.42 8.00 -0.02
CA ALA A 103 8.93 6.80 -0.68
C ALA A 103 8.66 7.06 -2.17
N HIS A 104 8.83 6.03 -2.98
CA HIS A 104 8.40 6.05 -4.37
C HIS A 104 6.88 5.96 -4.43
N TYR A 105 6.30 6.42 -5.53
CA TYR A 105 4.85 6.48 -5.65
C TYR A 105 4.38 6.05 -7.03
N ILE A 106 3.37 5.17 -7.05
CA ILE A 106 2.71 4.72 -8.28
C ILE A 106 1.21 4.79 -8.03
N ASP A 107 0.45 5.25 -9.01
CA ASP A 107 -1.01 5.16 -8.92
C ASP A 107 -1.60 4.59 -10.21
N LEU A 108 -2.89 4.28 -10.14
CA LEU A 108 -3.62 3.72 -11.28
C LEU A 108 -4.49 4.79 -11.96
N ALA A 109 -4.02 6.02 -11.95
CA ALA A 109 -4.75 7.12 -12.58
C ALA A 109 -4.91 6.88 -14.06
N ASP A 110 -6.09 7.16 -14.56
CA ASP A 110 -6.38 7.04 -15.99
C ASP A 110 -5.85 8.25 -16.75
#